data_dcb1a36042f15dd2c38f6bb9a8bbc321
#
_entry.id   dcb1a36042f15dd2c38f6bb9a8bbc321
#
_cell.length_a   1.000
_cell.length_b   1.000
_cell.length_c   1.000
_cell.angle_alpha   90.00
_cell.angle_beta   90.00
_cell.angle_gamma   90.00
#
_symmetry.space_group_name_H-M   'P 1'
#
loop_
_entity.id
_entity.type
_entity.pdbx_description
1 polymer ?
#
loop_
_entity_poly.entity_id
_entity_poly.type
_entity_poly.pdbx_seq_one_letter_code
_entity_poly.pdbx_strand_id
1 'polypeptide(L)'
;MILDCRPFKAIGIEVTDIAKRLMDYGYHAPTVSFPVAGTTMVEPTESESKAELDRFIEAMKSFRAEIEAISIGTSDKVNNVLKNAPHTDLELASDNWQHKYSREDAAYPAKFLRVNKFWPPVARVDNVYGDKNIFCTCPSMDEFNEDAA
;
A
#
# COMPACT_ATOMS: atom_id res chain seq x y z
N MET A 1 15.55 10.91 0.50
CA MET A 1 14.74 12.10 0.15
C MET A 1 13.40 12.05 0.86
N ILE A 2 12.79 13.23 1.07
CA ILE A 2 11.47 13.34 1.70
C ILE A 2 10.52 13.91 0.64
N LEU A 3 9.40 13.22 0.41
CA LEU A 3 8.37 13.63 -0.54
C LEU A 3 7.17 14.16 0.23
N ASP A 4 6.70 15.34 -0.11
CA ASP A 4 5.55 15.98 0.51
C ASP A 4 4.26 15.52 -0.15
N CYS A 5 3.44 14.75 0.57
CA CYS A 5 2.16 14.23 0.10
C CYS A 5 0.96 15.06 0.60
N ARG A 6 1.19 16.07 1.43
CA ARG A 6 0.11 16.91 2.01
C ARG A 6 -0.79 17.59 0.98
N PRO A 7 -0.30 18.04 -0.19
CA PRO A 7 -1.17 18.62 -1.21
C PRO A 7 -2.29 17.69 -1.69
N PHE A 8 -2.08 16.38 -1.65
CA PHE A 8 -3.07 15.39 -2.11
C PHE A 8 -4.22 15.19 -1.11
N LYS A 9 -4.08 15.67 0.12
CA LYS A 9 -5.14 15.61 1.12
C LYS A 9 -6.39 16.39 0.70
N ALA A 10 -6.24 17.44 -0.11
CA ALA A 10 -7.35 18.24 -0.64
C ALA A 10 -8.32 17.41 -1.52
N ILE A 11 -7.83 16.33 -2.12
CA ILE A 11 -8.64 15.39 -2.93
C ILE A 11 -8.92 14.08 -2.18
N GLY A 12 -8.67 14.03 -0.88
CA GLY A 12 -8.94 12.88 -0.02
C GLY A 12 -7.87 11.78 -0.03
N ILE A 13 -6.71 12.00 -0.66
CA ILE A 13 -5.61 11.04 -0.69
C ILE A 13 -4.61 11.37 0.43
N GLU A 14 -4.34 10.39 1.27
CA GLU A 14 -3.39 10.48 2.36
C GLU A 14 -2.06 9.78 2.03
N VAL A 15 -1.02 10.11 2.75
CA VAL A 15 0.31 9.51 2.56
C VAL A 15 0.28 7.99 2.74
N THR A 16 -0.57 7.47 3.63
CA THR A 16 -0.78 6.03 3.84
C THR A 16 -1.38 5.34 2.62
N ASP A 17 -2.24 6.02 1.86
CA ASP A 17 -2.81 5.48 0.62
C ASP A 17 -1.71 5.27 -0.43
N ILE A 18 -0.80 6.25 -0.55
CA ILE A 18 0.36 6.20 -1.46
C ILE A 18 1.31 5.07 -1.05
N ALA A 19 1.64 4.97 0.23
CA ALA A 19 2.51 3.93 0.76
C ALA A 19 1.93 2.52 0.51
N LYS A 20 0.64 2.33 0.75
CA LYS A 20 -0.04 1.07 0.50
C LYS A 20 -0.14 0.75 -0.99
N ARG A 21 -0.37 1.75 -1.84
CA ARG A 21 -0.38 1.55 -3.30
C ARG A 21 0.98 1.14 -3.86
N LEU A 22 2.09 1.63 -3.30
CA LEU A 22 3.43 1.20 -3.69
C LEU A 22 3.67 -0.31 -3.46
N MET A 23 2.97 -0.93 -2.51
CA MET A 23 3.03 -2.39 -2.33
C MET A 23 2.49 -3.14 -3.56
N ASP A 24 1.47 -2.61 -4.24
CA ASP A 24 0.96 -3.18 -5.50
C ASP A 24 1.99 -3.09 -6.64
N TYR A 25 2.89 -2.10 -6.57
CA TYR A 25 4.03 -1.96 -7.48
C TYR A 25 5.23 -2.84 -7.08
N GLY A 26 5.10 -3.64 -6.02
CA GLY A 26 6.14 -4.55 -5.57
C GLY A 26 7.22 -3.91 -4.72
N TYR A 27 6.93 -2.77 -4.09
CA TYR A 27 7.82 -2.10 -3.16
C TYR A 27 7.35 -2.27 -1.72
N HIS A 28 8.29 -2.39 -0.81
CA HIS A 28 7.98 -2.23 0.60
C HIS A 28 7.46 -0.80 0.84
N ALA A 29 6.38 -0.68 1.62
CA ALA A 29 5.83 0.63 1.94
C ALA A 29 6.90 1.50 2.62
N PRO A 30 7.19 2.71 2.10
CA PRO A 30 8.19 3.58 2.70
C PRO A 30 7.71 4.11 4.05
N THR A 31 8.65 4.60 4.87
CA THR A 31 8.33 5.29 6.11
C THR A 31 7.45 6.51 5.85
N VAL A 32 6.32 6.59 6.54
CA VAL A 32 5.34 7.66 6.40
C VAL A 32 5.27 8.53 7.63
N SER A 33 4.94 9.83 7.43
CA SER A 33 4.75 10.82 8.49
C SER A 33 5.97 11.00 9.41
N PHE A 34 7.17 10.76 8.89
CA PHE A 34 8.43 10.97 9.56
C PHE A 34 9.46 11.55 8.57
N PRO A 35 10.25 12.57 8.96
CA PRO A 35 10.20 13.34 10.23
C PRO A 35 9.02 14.32 10.30
N VAL A 36 8.28 14.52 9.21
CA VAL A 36 7.18 15.48 9.11
C VAL A 36 5.88 14.73 8.77
N ALA A 37 4.81 15.03 9.49
CA ALA A 37 3.49 14.45 9.24
C ALA A 37 3.03 14.70 7.80
N GLY A 38 2.48 13.66 7.15
CA GLY A 38 2.00 13.71 5.77
C GLY A 38 3.07 13.66 4.70
N THR A 39 4.30 13.30 5.06
CA THR A 39 5.41 13.06 4.12
C THR A 39 5.75 11.58 4.06
N THR A 40 6.46 11.17 3.01
CA THR A 40 7.09 9.85 2.92
C THR A 40 8.59 9.99 2.71
N MET A 41 9.35 9.12 3.37
CA MET A 41 10.81 9.11 3.28
C MET A 41 11.25 7.93 2.42
N VAL A 42 12.04 8.22 1.39
CA VAL A 42 12.63 7.24 0.49
C VAL A 42 14.15 7.40 0.51
N GLU A 43 14.84 6.30 0.73
CA GLU A 43 16.30 6.27 0.83
C GLU A 43 16.84 5.11 -0.02
N PRO A 44 17.08 5.35 -1.32
CA PRO A 44 17.78 4.38 -2.15
C PRO A 44 19.24 4.31 -1.72
N THR A 45 19.77 3.09 -1.62
CA THR A 45 21.18 2.87 -1.30
C THR A 45 22.02 2.82 -2.57
N GLU A 46 23.36 2.96 -2.44
CA GLU A 46 24.30 2.82 -3.55
C GLU A 46 24.37 1.39 -4.11
N SER A 47 23.84 0.41 -3.39
CA SER A 47 23.73 -0.98 -3.85
C SER A 47 22.58 -1.24 -4.81
N GLU A 48 21.64 -0.30 -4.94
CA GLU A 48 20.53 -0.44 -5.88
C GLU A 48 21.00 -0.31 -7.33
N SER A 49 20.51 -1.22 -8.18
CA SER A 49 20.80 -1.14 -9.61
C SER A 49 20.07 0.04 -10.26
N LYS A 50 20.66 0.56 -11.36
CA LYS A 50 19.98 1.59 -12.15
C LYS A 50 18.60 1.11 -12.64
N ALA A 51 18.48 -0.15 -13.03
CA ALA A 51 17.22 -0.73 -13.48
C ALA A 51 16.14 -0.69 -12.39
N GLU A 52 16.51 -0.95 -11.14
CA GLU A 52 15.60 -0.86 -10.00
C GLU A 52 15.19 0.58 -9.70
N LEU A 53 16.13 1.53 -9.78
CA LEU A 53 15.82 2.94 -9.64
C LEU A 53 14.88 3.45 -10.75
N ASP A 54 15.12 3.04 -12.01
CA ASP A 54 14.25 3.38 -13.13
C ASP A 54 12.85 2.79 -12.94
N ARG A 55 12.73 1.55 -12.44
CA ARG A 55 11.47 0.89 -12.11
C ARG A 55 10.71 1.64 -11.01
N PHE A 56 11.41 2.10 -9.99
CA PHE A 56 10.82 2.92 -8.93
C PHE A 56 10.29 4.25 -9.48
N ILE A 57 11.05 4.92 -10.35
CA ILE A 57 10.62 6.17 -11.00
C ILE A 57 9.37 5.93 -11.86
N GLU A 58 9.30 4.80 -12.57
CA GLU A 58 8.09 4.43 -13.34
C GLU A 58 6.89 4.24 -12.43
N ALA A 59 7.04 3.54 -11.31
CA ALA A 59 5.99 3.38 -10.32
C ALA A 59 5.51 4.74 -9.77
N MET A 60 6.43 5.64 -9.42
CA MET A 60 6.13 6.98 -8.93
C MET A 60 5.35 7.82 -9.95
N LYS A 61 5.70 7.74 -11.23
CA LYS A 61 4.98 8.41 -12.32
C LYS A 61 3.59 7.83 -12.50
N SER A 62 3.47 6.51 -12.44
CA SER A 62 2.20 5.80 -12.64
C SER A 62 1.20 6.16 -11.53
N PHE A 63 1.57 6.04 -10.26
CA PHE A 63 0.63 6.42 -9.20
C PHE A 63 0.35 7.94 -9.17
N ARG A 64 1.26 8.79 -9.62
CA ARG A 64 0.97 10.23 -9.80
C ARG A 64 -0.13 10.45 -10.83
N ALA A 65 -0.17 9.66 -11.90
CA ALA A 65 -1.25 9.68 -12.87
C ALA A 65 -2.58 9.17 -12.28
N GLU A 66 -2.55 8.15 -11.42
CA GLU A 66 -3.73 7.69 -10.66
C GLU A 66 -4.29 8.80 -9.76
N ILE A 67 -3.43 9.54 -9.06
CA ILE A 67 -3.83 10.71 -8.25
C ILE A 67 -4.47 11.80 -9.12
N GLU A 68 -3.90 12.07 -10.29
CA GLU A 68 -4.44 13.05 -11.23
C GLU A 68 -5.82 12.63 -11.72
N ALA A 69 -6.03 11.35 -12.04
CA ALA A 69 -7.33 10.82 -12.44
C ALA A 69 -8.43 11.04 -11.37
N ILE A 70 -8.07 10.93 -10.10
CA ILE A 70 -8.98 11.25 -8.98
C ILE A 70 -9.24 12.76 -8.90
N SER A 71 -8.20 13.57 -9.09
CA SER A 71 -8.29 15.04 -9.03
C SER A 71 -9.24 15.61 -10.08
N ILE A 72 -9.14 15.11 -11.32
CA ILE A 72 -9.99 15.56 -12.44
C ILE A 72 -11.35 14.85 -12.51
N GLY A 73 -11.60 13.89 -11.62
CA GLY A 73 -12.89 13.20 -11.49
C GLY A 73 -13.13 12.06 -12.49
N THR A 74 -12.09 11.58 -13.18
CA THR A 74 -12.17 10.37 -14.03
C THR A 74 -12.07 9.08 -13.24
N SER A 75 -11.56 9.14 -11.99
CA SER A 75 -11.58 8.05 -11.03
C SER A 75 -12.42 8.44 -9.80
N ASP A 76 -13.08 7.46 -9.18
CA ASP A 76 -13.92 7.69 -8.01
C ASP A 76 -13.08 8.18 -6.80
N LYS A 77 -13.60 9.12 -6.03
CA LYS A 77 -12.85 9.71 -4.90
C LYS A 77 -12.73 8.79 -3.69
N VAL A 78 -13.65 7.83 -3.55
CA VAL A 78 -13.73 6.93 -2.38
C VAL A 78 -13.35 5.51 -2.76
N ASN A 79 -13.89 5.00 -3.87
CA ASN A 79 -13.62 3.64 -4.35
C ASN A 79 -12.64 3.68 -5.53
N ASN A 80 -11.36 3.81 -5.24
CA ASN A 80 -10.27 3.89 -6.21
C ASN A 80 -9.07 3.04 -5.80
N VAL A 81 -8.13 2.84 -6.70
CA VAL A 81 -6.97 1.97 -6.52
C VAL A 81 -6.05 2.37 -5.35
N LEU A 82 -5.97 3.66 -5.01
CA LEU A 82 -5.16 4.11 -3.88
C LEU A 82 -5.85 3.84 -2.54
N LYS A 83 -7.15 4.12 -2.47
CA LYS A 83 -7.93 3.92 -1.23
C LYS A 83 -8.06 2.46 -0.83
N ASN A 84 -8.13 1.55 -1.80
CA ASN A 84 -8.32 0.13 -1.55
C ASN A 84 -7.01 -0.67 -1.54
N ALA A 85 -5.88 -0.07 -1.96
CA ALA A 85 -4.58 -0.73 -1.91
C ALA A 85 -4.17 -1.13 -0.48
N PRO A 86 -3.39 -2.21 -0.31
CA PRO A 86 -2.88 -3.08 -1.35
C PRO A 86 -3.89 -4.15 -1.75
N HIS A 87 -3.77 -4.68 -2.98
CA HIS A 87 -4.63 -5.71 -3.54
C HIS A 87 -3.96 -7.08 -3.49
N THR A 88 -4.63 -8.06 -2.90
CA THR A 88 -4.13 -9.43 -2.82
C THR A 88 -4.55 -10.25 -4.04
N ASP A 89 -3.83 -11.33 -4.30
CA ASP A 89 -4.19 -12.32 -5.33
C ASP A 89 -5.55 -12.96 -5.05
N LEU A 90 -5.84 -13.26 -3.77
CA LEU A 90 -7.11 -13.82 -3.33
C LEU A 90 -8.28 -12.87 -3.64
N GLU A 91 -8.12 -11.58 -3.38
CA GLU A 91 -9.14 -10.57 -3.70
C GLU A 91 -9.42 -10.50 -5.20
N LEU A 92 -8.35 -10.49 -6.02
CA LEU A 92 -8.48 -10.45 -7.47
C LEU A 92 -9.10 -11.72 -8.06
N ALA A 93 -8.83 -12.89 -7.47
CA ALA A 93 -9.38 -14.16 -7.89
C ALA A 93 -10.85 -14.39 -7.44
N SER A 94 -11.33 -13.58 -6.49
CA SER A 94 -12.69 -13.67 -5.98
C SER A 94 -13.72 -13.26 -7.02
N ASP A 95 -14.89 -13.94 -7.04
CA ASP A 95 -16.03 -13.55 -7.86
C ASP A 95 -16.70 -12.26 -7.37
N ASN A 96 -16.46 -11.88 -6.12
CA ASN A 96 -17.04 -10.69 -5.48
C ASN A 96 -16.18 -9.44 -5.67
N TRP A 97 -16.04 -8.97 -6.91
CA TRP A 97 -15.33 -7.72 -7.21
C TRP A 97 -16.29 -6.53 -7.15
N GLN A 98 -16.17 -5.69 -6.11
CA GLN A 98 -17.05 -4.55 -5.88
C GLN A 98 -16.40 -3.19 -6.15
N HIS A 99 -15.19 -3.19 -6.72
CA HIS A 99 -14.47 -1.95 -7.00
C HIS A 99 -14.93 -1.31 -8.32
N LYS A 100 -14.82 0.03 -8.39
CA LYS A 100 -15.17 0.83 -9.57
C LYS A 100 -14.06 0.92 -10.62
N TYR A 101 -13.03 0.13 -10.48
CA TYR A 101 -11.89 0.01 -11.40
C TYR A 101 -11.66 -1.47 -11.74
N SER A 102 -10.87 -1.73 -12.77
CA SER A 102 -10.65 -3.10 -13.22
C SER A 102 -9.67 -3.86 -12.30
N ARG A 103 -9.76 -5.20 -12.32
CA ARG A 103 -8.76 -6.07 -11.70
C ARG A 103 -7.37 -5.86 -12.28
N GLU A 104 -7.30 -5.49 -13.56
CA GLU A 104 -6.04 -5.16 -14.24
C GLU A 104 -5.39 -3.90 -13.67
N ASP A 105 -6.16 -2.82 -13.47
CA ASP A 105 -5.67 -1.59 -12.83
C ASP A 105 -5.21 -1.84 -11.39
N ALA A 106 -5.89 -2.73 -10.68
CA ALA A 106 -5.50 -3.14 -9.33
C ALA A 106 -4.14 -3.87 -9.34
N ALA A 107 -4.02 -4.92 -10.17
CA ALA A 107 -2.91 -5.85 -10.15
C ALA A 107 -1.68 -5.38 -10.92
N TYR A 108 -1.87 -4.74 -12.07
CA TYR A 108 -0.82 -4.46 -13.04
C TYR A 108 -0.76 -2.99 -13.45
N PRO A 109 -0.63 -2.07 -12.49
CA PRO A 109 -0.60 -0.63 -12.78
C PRO A 109 0.61 -0.18 -13.62
N ALA A 110 1.64 -1.02 -13.74
CA ALA A 110 2.82 -0.79 -14.59
C ALA A 110 3.19 -2.05 -15.37
N LYS A 111 3.79 -1.85 -16.55
CA LYS A 111 4.12 -2.96 -17.49
C LYS A 111 5.08 -3.99 -16.90
N PHE A 112 6.06 -3.56 -16.11
CA PHE A 112 7.05 -4.45 -15.51
C PHE A 112 6.42 -5.47 -14.55
N LEU A 113 5.26 -5.18 -13.97
CA LEU A 113 4.56 -6.08 -13.06
C LEU A 113 3.98 -7.32 -13.74
N ARG A 114 3.82 -7.31 -15.07
CA ARG A 114 3.38 -8.50 -15.79
C ARG A 114 4.46 -9.58 -15.89
N VAL A 115 5.70 -9.20 -15.72
CA VAL A 115 6.86 -10.11 -15.77
C VAL A 115 7.28 -10.53 -14.38
N ASN A 116 7.24 -9.59 -13.42
CA ASN A 116 7.68 -9.82 -12.06
C ASN A 116 6.73 -9.15 -11.08
N LYS A 117 5.70 -9.88 -10.66
CA LYS A 117 4.70 -9.43 -9.68
C LYS A 117 4.98 -10.02 -8.31
N PHE A 118 5.14 -9.15 -7.33
CA PHE A 118 5.05 -9.51 -5.92
C PHE A 118 3.61 -9.24 -5.44
N TRP A 119 2.97 -10.25 -4.88
CA TRP A 119 1.61 -10.12 -4.36
C TRP A 119 1.64 -9.73 -2.89
N PRO A 120 0.97 -8.63 -2.50
CA PRO A 120 0.79 -8.32 -1.08
C PRO A 120 0.03 -9.45 -0.38
N PRO A 121 0.50 -9.94 0.77
CA PRO A 121 -0.14 -11.07 1.46
C PRO A 121 -1.42 -10.68 2.20
N VAL A 122 -1.62 -9.38 2.45
CA VAL A 122 -2.74 -8.85 3.23
C VAL A 122 -3.30 -7.61 2.54
N ALA A 123 -4.62 -7.52 2.44
CA ALA A 123 -5.34 -6.34 1.95
C ALA A 123 -5.26 -5.16 2.94
N ARG A 124 -5.99 -4.10 2.69
CA ARG A 124 -6.01 -2.90 3.54
C ARG A 124 -6.39 -3.24 4.98
N VAL A 125 -5.49 -2.92 5.89
CA VAL A 125 -5.69 -3.08 7.34
C VAL A 125 -6.10 -1.74 7.93
N ASP A 126 -7.08 -1.75 8.83
CA ASP A 126 -7.40 -0.61 9.70
C ASP A 126 -6.40 -0.57 10.87
N ASN A 127 -5.29 0.14 10.68
CA ASN A 127 -4.24 0.26 11.68
C ASN A 127 -4.76 0.93 12.96
N VAL A 128 -5.64 1.91 12.84
CA VAL A 128 -6.18 2.65 14.00
C VAL A 128 -7.05 1.74 14.87
N TYR A 129 -7.86 0.89 14.23
CA TYR A 129 -8.64 -0.12 14.94
C TYR A 129 -7.71 -1.14 15.61
N GLY A 130 -6.72 -1.67 14.86
CA GLY A 130 -5.78 -2.66 15.37
C GLY A 130 -4.98 -2.17 16.58
N ASP A 131 -4.49 -0.93 16.53
CA ASP A 131 -3.74 -0.32 17.63
C ASP A 131 -4.57 -0.13 18.92
N LYS A 132 -5.87 0.07 18.75
CA LYS A 132 -6.81 0.23 19.88
C LYS A 132 -7.39 -1.08 20.39
N ASN A 133 -7.35 -2.14 19.59
CA ASN A 133 -7.96 -3.43 19.89
C ASN A 133 -6.90 -4.54 19.80
N ILE A 134 -5.93 -4.46 20.69
CA ILE A 134 -4.85 -5.46 20.78
C ILE A 134 -5.45 -6.80 21.18
N PHE A 135 -5.18 -7.83 20.38
CA PHE A 135 -5.56 -9.20 20.68
C PHE A 135 -4.31 -10.02 20.98
N CYS A 136 -4.25 -10.58 22.20
CA CYS A 136 -3.17 -11.45 22.62
C CYS A 136 -3.58 -12.91 22.44
N THR A 137 -2.80 -13.67 21.67
CA THR A 137 -2.96 -15.12 21.49
C THR A 137 -1.94 -15.91 22.31
N CYS A 138 -1.18 -15.25 23.19
CA CYS A 138 -0.27 -15.94 24.09
C CYS A 138 -1.04 -16.85 25.03
N PRO A 139 -0.57 -18.08 25.24
CA PRO A 139 -1.15 -18.95 26.27
C PRO A 139 -1.03 -18.32 27.65
N SER A 140 -1.95 -18.67 28.55
CA SER A 140 -1.91 -18.18 29.93
C SER A 140 -0.65 -18.71 30.63
N MET A 141 -0.17 -17.98 31.65
CA MET A 141 0.97 -18.44 32.44
C MET A 141 0.71 -19.78 33.15
N ASP A 142 -0.55 -20.14 33.37
CA ASP A 142 -0.93 -21.41 33.98
C ASP A 142 -0.65 -22.62 33.08
N GLU A 143 -0.60 -22.41 31.74
CA GLU A 143 -0.23 -23.46 30.77
C GLU A 143 1.26 -23.85 30.83
N PHE A 144 2.10 -23.00 31.43
CA PHE A 144 3.54 -23.25 31.61
C PHE A 144 3.90 -23.74 33.00
N ASN A 145 2.94 -23.91 33.92
CA ASN A 145 3.17 -24.47 35.22
C ASN A 145 3.23 -26.00 35.14
N GLU A 146 4.44 -26.56 35.14
CA GLU A 146 4.69 -28.02 35.10
C GLU A 146 4.10 -28.75 36.34
N ASP A 147 3.75 -28.02 37.39
CA ASP A 147 3.18 -28.57 38.63
C ASP A 147 1.66 -28.74 38.59
N ALA A 148 1.00 -28.48 37.45
CA ALA A 148 -0.46 -28.58 37.30
C ALA A 148 -0.92 -29.93 36.70
N ALA A 149 -0.09 -30.97 36.70
CA ALA A 149 -0.40 -32.30 36.16
C ALA A 149 -0.47 -33.36 37.27
#